data_6ffbac7d094f35dc628666d9bbf63e7d
#
_entry.id   6ffbac7d094f35dc628666d9bbf63e7d
#
_cell.length_a   1.000
_cell.length_b   1.000
_cell.length_c   1.000
_cell.angle_alpha   90.00
_cell.angle_beta   90.00
_cell.angle_gamma   90.00
#
_symmetry.space_group_name_H-M   'P 1'
#
loop_
_entity.id
_entity.type
_entity.pdbx_description
1 polymer ?
#
loop_
_entity_poly.entity_id
_entity_poly.type
_entity_poly.pdbx_seq_one_letter_code
_entity_poly.pdbx_strand_id
1 'polypeptide(L)'
;NNLLTQVQAGNAEGVNIDFESFPSSQRDNMVTFITDLTNAFHSTIPGSQVTLAMPAVDWSNAWDYNALASISDGLFIMGYAYHWSGSTTTGPNSPLSGPGYTLTWTVIDYLNKTNYQADKLILGCPYYGFEWPSASNAPGANTTGTGDAKFYSEIEGLAQSYGKLWHQSSQTPWYNYDNNGWNQGWYDDSLSLSLKYDFALFNDLKGIGIWALGYDAGRTELWDLLYAKFGESAPPTKPSRLLMKNIGGGSIKIDFQGAENASEYIVLRGTLEVDGGLDTLGIYNERPIVINNLTEGETYFLSIAAKNSLGSSEPTEMLGVVPSSDQVKFLIVNGFDRVSGTSNTFDFIRQHGSS
;
A
#
# COMPACT_ATOMS: atom_id res chain seq x y z
N ASN A 1 -24.61 -10.01 8.10
CA ASN A 1 -24.32 -11.46 8.05
C ASN A 1 -24.10 -11.97 6.61
N ASN A 2 -24.87 -11.52 5.62
CA ASN A 2 -24.73 -12.03 4.24
C ASN A 2 -23.37 -11.72 3.60
N LEU A 3 -22.85 -10.49 3.79
CA LEU A 3 -21.52 -10.11 3.28
C LEU A 3 -20.41 -10.94 3.92
N LEU A 4 -20.41 -11.10 5.24
CA LEU A 4 -19.43 -11.93 5.95
C LEU A 4 -19.43 -13.37 5.44
N THR A 5 -20.62 -13.96 5.26
CA THR A 5 -20.75 -15.31 4.70
C THR A 5 -20.18 -15.42 3.30
N GLN A 6 -20.42 -14.42 2.44
CA GLN A 6 -19.88 -14.40 1.07
C GLN A 6 -18.37 -14.23 1.04
N VAL A 7 -17.82 -13.32 1.85
CA VAL A 7 -16.38 -13.08 1.95
C VAL A 7 -15.66 -14.33 2.44
N GLN A 8 -16.19 -14.99 3.48
CA GLN A 8 -15.63 -16.24 4.00
C GLN A 8 -15.72 -17.37 2.97
N ALA A 9 -16.87 -17.52 2.28
CA ALA A 9 -17.04 -18.53 1.25
C ALA A 9 -16.12 -18.32 0.03
N GLY A 10 -15.83 -17.06 -0.29
CA GLY A 10 -14.90 -16.66 -1.35
C GLY A 10 -13.43 -16.67 -0.94
N ASN A 11 -13.13 -17.00 0.33
CA ASN A 11 -11.79 -16.90 0.89
C ASN A 11 -11.13 -15.53 0.63
N ALA A 12 -11.96 -14.47 0.74
CA ALA A 12 -11.50 -13.09 0.59
C ALA A 12 -11.17 -12.47 1.95
N GLU A 13 -10.33 -11.45 1.95
CA GLU A 13 -9.78 -10.82 3.17
C GLU A 13 -10.48 -9.50 3.53
N GLY A 14 -11.59 -9.19 2.88
CA GLY A 14 -12.32 -7.96 3.17
C GLY A 14 -13.34 -7.57 2.12
N VAL A 15 -13.76 -6.31 2.17
CA VAL A 15 -14.78 -5.78 1.28
C VAL A 15 -14.50 -4.30 0.96
N ASN A 16 -14.76 -3.91 -0.27
CA ASN A 16 -14.85 -2.50 -0.66
C ASN A 16 -16.34 -2.14 -0.83
N ILE A 17 -16.81 -1.12 -0.13
CA ILE A 17 -18.18 -0.63 -0.19
C ILE A 17 -18.27 0.49 -1.22
N ASP A 18 -19.08 0.27 -2.24
CA ASP A 18 -19.20 1.14 -3.41
C ASP A 18 -20.62 1.71 -3.55
N PHE A 19 -20.99 2.64 -2.68
CA PHE A 19 -22.21 3.44 -2.77
C PHE A 19 -21.89 4.78 -3.39
N GLU A 20 -21.99 4.91 -4.70
CA GLU A 20 -21.50 6.07 -5.43
C GLU A 20 -22.38 7.34 -5.22
N SER A 21 -23.64 7.18 -4.91
CA SER A 21 -24.50 8.34 -4.63
C SER A 21 -25.57 8.02 -3.60
N PHE A 22 -25.67 8.91 -2.60
CA PHE A 22 -26.75 8.93 -1.63
C PHE A 22 -26.99 10.37 -1.15
N PRO A 23 -28.17 10.71 -0.63
CA PRO A 23 -28.46 12.07 -0.19
C PRO A 23 -27.71 12.42 1.10
N SER A 24 -27.34 13.69 1.26
CA SER A 24 -26.66 14.19 2.47
C SER A 24 -27.40 13.91 3.77
N SER A 25 -28.71 13.71 3.73
CA SER A 25 -29.52 13.29 4.89
C SER A 25 -29.19 11.88 5.39
N GLN A 26 -28.44 11.07 4.65
CA GLN A 26 -28.00 9.73 5.05
C GLN A 26 -26.53 9.70 5.52
N ARG A 27 -25.88 10.85 5.65
CA ARG A 27 -24.47 10.96 6.04
C ARG A 27 -24.16 10.22 7.35
N ASP A 28 -24.93 10.48 8.41
CA ASP A 28 -24.73 9.86 9.72
C ASP A 28 -25.08 8.35 9.69
N ASN A 29 -26.07 7.96 8.89
CA ASN A 29 -26.42 6.56 8.71
C ASN A 29 -25.29 5.78 8.00
N MET A 30 -24.60 6.40 7.04
CA MET A 30 -23.43 5.80 6.40
C MET A 30 -22.30 5.56 7.43
N VAL A 31 -22.01 6.55 8.27
CA VAL A 31 -20.99 6.39 9.34
C VAL A 31 -21.38 5.25 10.28
N THR A 32 -22.63 5.17 10.69
CA THR A 32 -23.14 4.08 11.55
C THR A 32 -23.01 2.73 10.86
N PHE A 33 -23.43 2.64 9.60
CA PHE A 33 -23.35 1.40 8.81
C PHE A 33 -21.90 0.89 8.68
N ILE A 34 -20.97 1.79 8.33
CA ILE A 34 -19.55 1.41 8.17
C ILE A 34 -18.93 1.04 9.52
N THR A 35 -19.30 1.71 10.62
CA THR A 35 -18.85 1.35 11.96
C THR A 35 -19.28 -0.08 12.32
N ASP A 36 -20.55 -0.40 12.14
CA ASP A 36 -21.09 -1.71 12.44
C ASP A 36 -20.47 -2.80 11.54
N LEU A 37 -20.29 -2.47 10.25
CA LEU A 37 -19.70 -3.37 9.28
C LEU A 37 -18.23 -3.69 9.64
N THR A 38 -17.41 -2.68 9.87
CA THR A 38 -15.99 -2.82 10.20
C THR A 38 -15.82 -3.63 11.50
N ASN A 39 -16.58 -3.30 12.54
CA ASN A 39 -16.56 -4.07 13.79
C ASN A 39 -16.94 -5.54 13.57
N ALA A 40 -17.97 -5.81 12.76
CA ALA A 40 -18.39 -7.18 12.46
C ALA A 40 -17.33 -7.96 11.68
N PHE A 41 -16.67 -7.31 10.71
CA PHE A 41 -15.59 -7.93 9.93
C PHE A 41 -14.36 -8.20 10.78
N HIS A 42 -13.84 -7.23 11.50
CA HIS A 42 -12.66 -7.38 12.34
C HIS A 42 -12.82 -8.41 13.45
N SER A 43 -14.04 -8.52 14.03
CA SER A 43 -14.32 -9.51 15.06
C SER A 43 -14.47 -10.93 14.51
N THR A 44 -14.90 -11.09 13.26
CA THR A 44 -15.20 -12.39 12.65
C THR A 44 -14.07 -12.92 11.78
N ILE A 45 -13.37 -12.02 11.09
CA ILE A 45 -12.23 -12.29 10.19
C ILE A 45 -11.07 -11.38 10.62
N PRO A 46 -10.24 -11.81 11.58
CA PRO A 46 -9.09 -11.00 12.03
C PRO A 46 -8.16 -10.63 10.86
N GLY A 47 -7.79 -9.36 10.77
CA GLY A 47 -6.97 -8.82 9.68
C GLY A 47 -7.74 -8.44 8.42
N SER A 48 -9.07 -8.63 8.39
CA SER A 48 -9.89 -8.20 7.25
C SER A 48 -9.86 -6.69 7.04
N GLN A 49 -10.07 -6.29 5.78
CA GLN A 49 -10.09 -4.88 5.38
C GLN A 49 -11.51 -4.46 4.95
N VAL A 50 -11.99 -3.35 5.49
CA VAL A 50 -13.23 -2.69 5.06
C VAL A 50 -12.87 -1.32 4.51
N THR A 51 -12.96 -1.16 3.18
CA THR A 51 -12.65 0.09 2.48
C THR A 51 -13.89 0.63 1.78
N LEU A 52 -13.86 1.90 1.40
CA LEU A 52 -14.95 2.56 0.70
C LEU A 52 -14.46 3.15 -0.62
N ALA A 53 -15.24 2.95 -1.69
CA ALA A 53 -15.11 3.75 -2.91
C ALA A 53 -15.70 5.14 -2.65
N MET A 54 -14.90 6.18 -2.90
CA MET A 54 -15.22 7.55 -2.57
C MET A 54 -15.14 8.45 -3.81
N PRO A 55 -16.06 9.40 -4.01
CA PRO A 55 -16.08 10.24 -5.19
C PRO A 55 -14.85 11.16 -5.26
N ALA A 56 -14.34 11.41 -6.47
CA ALA A 56 -13.28 12.42 -6.67
C ALA A 56 -13.70 13.81 -6.18
N VAL A 57 -14.98 14.15 -6.34
CA VAL A 57 -15.60 15.41 -5.87
C VAL A 57 -16.95 15.08 -5.24
N ASP A 58 -17.17 15.46 -4.00
CA ASP A 58 -18.45 15.29 -3.30
C ASP A 58 -19.40 16.44 -3.60
N TRP A 59 -20.15 16.34 -4.67
CA TRP A 59 -21.15 17.35 -5.07
C TRP A 59 -22.36 17.40 -4.13
N SER A 60 -22.64 16.33 -3.42
CA SER A 60 -23.81 16.18 -2.55
C SER A 60 -23.55 16.58 -1.10
N ASN A 61 -22.27 16.73 -0.72
CA ASN A 61 -21.82 16.85 0.67
C ASN A 61 -22.40 15.74 1.57
N ALA A 62 -22.41 14.52 1.04
CA ALA A 62 -23.01 13.36 1.71
C ALA A 62 -22.02 12.58 2.57
N TRP A 63 -20.73 12.81 2.43
CA TRP A 63 -19.69 12.03 3.07
C TRP A 63 -19.11 12.70 4.32
N ASP A 64 -19.00 11.96 5.42
CA ASP A 64 -18.20 12.35 6.58
C ASP A 64 -16.80 11.77 6.47
N TYR A 65 -15.93 12.46 5.78
CA TYR A 65 -14.58 12.01 5.47
C TYR A 65 -13.78 11.63 6.71
N ASN A 66 -13.82 12.48 7.75
CA ASN A 66 -13.04 12.26 8.96
C ASN A 66 -13.54 11.05 9.76
N ALA A 67 -14.85 10.95 9.94
CA ALA A 67 -15.43 9.80 10.63
C ALA A 67 -15.16 8.50 9.85
N LEU A 68 -15.40 8.50 8.53
CA LEU A 68 -15.20 7.32 7.69
C LEU A 68 -13.73 6.88 7.62
N ALA A 69 -12.78 7.81 7.50
CA ALA A 69 -11.35 7.49 7.56
C ALA A 69 -10.96 6.84 8.90
N SER A 70 -11.52 7.35 10.00
CA SER A 70 -11.18 6.86 11.34
C SER A 70 -11.74 5.46 11.65
N ILE A 71 -12.89 5.09 11.06
CA ILE A 71 -13.58 3.84 11.36
C ILE A 71 -13.34 2.72 10.34
N SER A 72 -12.91 3.06 9.12
CA SER A 72 -12.61 2.09 8.05
C SER A 72 -11.11 1.85 7.91
N ASP A 73 -10.77 0.87 7.09
CA ASP A 73 -9.37 0.55 6.80
C ASP A 73 -8.80 1.39 5.64
N GLY A 74 -9.65 2.07 4.88
CA GLY A 74 -9.21 2.98 3.85
C GLY A 74 -10.33 3.57 3.00
N LEU A 75 -10.06 4.75 2.45
CA LEU A 75 -10.91 5.47 1.51
C LEU A 75 -10.27 5.39 0.12
N PHE A 76 -10.88 4.61 -0.77
CA PHE A 76 -10.45 4.49 -2.16
C PHE A 76 -11.03 5.65 -2.95
N ILE A 77 -10.23 6.66 -3.23
CA ILE A 77 -10.62 7.84 -4.01
C ILE A 77 -10.72 7.43 -5.48
N MET A 78 -11.90 7.49 -6.08
CA MET A 78 -12.11 7.27 -7.51
C MET A 78 -11.53 8.44 -8.32
N GLY A 79 -10.20 8.48 -8.45
CA GLY A 79 -9.45 9.57 -9.08
C GLY A 79 -9.55 9.60 -10.60
N TYR A 80 -10.75 9.43 -11.12
CA TYR A 80 -11.06 9.36 -12.54
C TYR A 80 -12.45 9.92 -12.85
N ALA A 81 -12.84 9.91 -14.12
CA ALA A 81 -14.08 10.47 -14.65
C ALA A 81 -14.22 11.99 -14.42
N TYR A 82 -13.09 12.74 -14.37
CA TYR A 82 -13.13 14.20 -14.41
C TYR A 82 -13.67 14.72 -15.75
N HIS A 83 -13.32 14.04 -16.86
CA HIS A 83 -14.08 14.04 -18.10
C HIS A 83 -14.58 12.60 -18.34
N TRP A 84 -15.83 12.49 -18.73
CA TRP A 84 -16.54 11.23 -18.90
C TRP A 84 -17.35 11.23 -20.18
N SER A 85 -18.00 10.15 -20.54
CA SER A 85 -18.73 10.00 -21.81
C SER A 85 -19.69 11.15 -22.14
N GLY A 86 -20.35 11.71 -21.11
CA GLY A 86 -21.30 12.83 -21.26
C GLY A 86 -20.69 14.24 -21.19
N SER A 87 -19.39 14.38 -21.14
CA SER A 87 -18.73 15.70 -21.07
C SER A 87 -18.97 16.53 -22.33
N THR A 88 -19.17 17.84 -22.16
CA THR A 88 -19.39 18.79 -23.26
C THR A 88 -18.09 19.22 -23.95
N THR A 89 -16.96 18.93 -23.35
CA THR A 89 -15.62 19.11 -23.94
C THR A 89 -14.83 17.82 -23.80
N THR A 90 -13.91 17.60 -24.74
CA THR A 90 -12.92 16.55 -24.61
C THR A 90 -11.91 16.92 -23.50
N GLY A 91 -11.30 15.94 -22.86
CA GLY A 91 -10.33 16.22 -21.82
C GLY A 91 -9.87 14.99 -21.06
N PRO A 92 -8.93 15.15 -20.13
CA PRO A 92 -8.32 14.04 -19.39
C PRO A 92 -9.34 13.36 -18.47
N ASN A 93 -9.36 12.02 -18.52
CA ASN A 93 -10.11 11.18 -17.58
C ASN A 93 -9.66 11.42 -16.14
N SER A 94 -8.35 11.56 -15.93
CA SER A 94 -7.71 11.70 -14.62
C SER A 94 -6.58 12.73 -14.67
N PRO A 95 -6.87 14.04 -14.67
CA PRO A 95 -5.84 15.09 -14.72
C PRO A 95 -5.06 15.14 -13.40
N LEU A 96 -3.73 15.07 -13.45
CA LEU A 96 -2.92 15.27 -12.25
C LEU A 96 -2.99 16.72 -11.76
N SER A 97 -2.92 17.67 -12.69
CA SER A 97 -2.89 19.12 -12.42
C SER A 97 -3.65 19.89 -13.49
N GLY A 98 -3.72 21.20 -13.37
CA GLY A 98 -4.38 22.06 -14.33
C GLY A 98 -5.55 22.85 -13.73
N PRO A 99 -6.35 23.53 -14.57
CA PRO A 99 -7.51 24.29 -14.10
C PRO A 99 -8.67 23.37 -13.70
N GLY A 100 -9.49 23.80 -12.74
CA GLY A 100 -10.66 23.07 -12.27
C GLY A 100 -10.32 21.94 -11.30
N TYR A 101 -11.14 20.89 -11.33
CA TYR A 101 -10.94 19.73 -10.48
C TYR A 101 -9.87 18.82 -11.08
N THR A 102 -8.93 18.40 -10.24
CA THR A 102 -7.77 17.56 -10.61
C THR A 102 -7.46 16.62 -9.47
N LEU A 103 -6.61 15.62 -9.68
CA LEU A 103 -6.13 14.74 -8.61
C LEU A 103 -5.47 15.53 -7.48
N THR A 104 -4.65 16.53 -7.82
CA THR A 104 -4.01 17.39 -6.81
C THR A 104 -5.05 18.10 -5.95
N TRP A 105 -6.09 18.69 -6.57
CA TRP A 105 -7.17 19.32 -5.84
C TRP A 105 -7.90 18.30 -4.94
N THR A 106 -8.26 17.14 -5.50
CA THR A 106 -9.00 16.09 -4.79
C THR A 106 -8.23 15.58 -3.58
N VAL A 107 -6.96 15.23 -3.74
CA VAL A 107 -6.15 14.70 -2.62
C VAL A 107 -5.97 15.76 -1.53
N ILE A 108 -5.73 17.01 -1.87
CA ILE A 108 -5.65 18.10 -0.89
C ILE A 108 -6.98 18.29 -0.15
N ASP A 109 -8.12 18.22 -0.85
CA ASP A 109 -9.46 18.30 -0.24
C ASP A 109 -9.68 17.13 0.75
N TYR A 110 -9.30 15.89 0.36
CA TYR A 110 -9.37 14.72 1.24
C TYR A 110 -8.47 14.84 2.47
N LEU A 111 -7.21 15.24 2.29
CA LEU A 111 -6.28 15.45 3.40
C LEU A 111 -6.85 16.46 4.42
N ASN A 112 -7.38 17.58 3.94
CA ASN A 112 -8.01 18.57 4.80
C ASN A 112 -9.24 18.02 5.52
N LYS A 113 -10.12 17.32 4.82
CA LYS A 113 -11.37 16.77 5.36
C LYS A 113 -11.17 15.57 6.28
N THR A 114 -10.07 14.85 6.17
CA THR A 114 -9.73 13.73 7.04
C THR A 114 -8.79 14.09 8.19
N ASN A 115 -8.53 15.38 8.43
CA ASN A 115 -7.50 15.83 9.39
C ASN A 115 -6.12 15.19 9.11
N TYR A 116 -5.73 15.13 7.84
CA TYR A 116 -4.45 14.61 7.36
C TYR A 116 -4.20 13.11 7.67
N GLN A 117 -5.25 12.29 7.71
CA GLN A 117 -5.11 10.83 7.77
C GLN A 117 -4.70 10.27 6.40
N ALA A 118 -3.50 10.60 5.93
CA ALA A 118 -2.99 10.20 4.60
C ALA A 118 -2.86 8.67 4.47
N ASP A 119 -2.50 7.99 5.56
CA ASP A 119 -2.42 6.53 5.68
C ASP A 119 -3.75 5.79 5.51
N LYS A 120 -4.86 6.53 5.42
CA LYS A 120 -6.20 6.01 5.11
C LYS A 120 -6.62 6.24 3.66
N LEU A 121 -5.89 7.03 2.88
CA LEU A 121 -6.26 7.43 1.53
C LEU A 121 -5.58 6.55 0.48
N ILE A 122 -6.37 5.96 -0.42
CA ILE A 122 -5.91 5.15 -1.56
C ILE A 122 -6.27 5.91 -2.83
N LEU A 123 -5.29 6.26 -3.65
CA LEU A 123 -5.53 6.98 -4.90
C LEU A 123 -5.89 6.01 -6.03
N GLY A 124 -7.17 5.98 -6.42
CA GLY A 124 -7.66 5.22 -7.56
C GLY A 124 -7.23 5.83 -8.89
N CYS A 125 -6.61 5.03 -9.75
CA CYS A 125 -6.12 5.39 -11.07
C CYS A 125 -6.82 4.57 -12.16
N PRO A 126 -7.18 5.17 -13.31
CA PRO A 126 -7.89 4.46 -14.36
C PRO A 126 -6.95 3.70 -15.30
N TYR A 127 -7.31 2.47 -15.64
CA TYR A 127 -6.71 1.72 -16.74
C TYR A 127 -7.63 1.75 -17.97
N TYR A 128 -8.32 2.89 -18.16
CA TYR A 128 -9.19 3.18 -19.27
C TYR A 128 -9.18 4.67 -19.60
N GLY A 129 -9.67 5.03 -20.75
CA GLY A 129 -9.85 6.42 -21.16
C GLY A 129 -11.16 6.61 -21.89
N PHE A 130 -11.32 7.77 -22.48
CA PHE A 130 -12.49 8.08 -23.32
C PHE A 130 -12.05 8.64 -24.66
N GLU A 131 -12.82 8.31 -25.69
CA GLU A 131 -12.70 8.90 -27.03
C GLU A 131 -14.02 9.57 -27.41
N TRP A 132 -13.96 10.82 -27.85
CA TRP A 132 -15.14 11.59 -28.27
C TRP A 132 -15.00 12.05 -29.72
N PRO A 133 -16.13 12.12 -30.48
CA PRO A 133 -16.21 12.99 -31.63
C PRO A 133 -16.13 14.46 -31.16
N SER A 134 -15.34 15.27 -31.84
CA SER A 134 -15.02 16.64 -31.42
C SER A 134 -15.17 17.67 -32.52
N ALA A 135 -15.37 18.93 -32.16
CA ALA A 135 -15.53 20.02 -33.11
C ALA A 135 -14.23 20.40 -33.82
N SER A 136 -13.08 20.04 -33.25
CA SER A 136 -11.76 20.33 -33.81
C SER A 136 -10.68 19.42 -33.22
N ASN A 137 -9.45 19.52 -33.72
CA ASN A 137 -8.28 18.83 -33.18
C ASN A 137 -7.60 19.56 -32.00
N ALA A 138 -8.10 20.72 -31.57
CA ALA A 138 -7.54 21.43 -30.41
C ALA A 138 -7.86 20.68 -29.11
N PRO A 139 -6.91 20.53 -28.18
CA PRO A 139 -7.18 19.88 -26.90
C PRO A 139 -8.28 20.65 -26.13
N GLY A 140 -9.21 19.91 -25.54
CA GLY A 140 -10.37 20.52 -24.85
C GLY A 140 -11.47 21.05 -25.78
N ALA A 141 -11.48 20.64 -27.06
CA ALA A 141 -12.54 21.01 -27.99
C ALA A 141 -13.91 20.55 -27.51
N ASN A 142 -14.97 21.26 -27.92
CA ASN A 142 -16.34 20.83 -27.67
C ASN A 142 -16.57 19.44 -28.28
N THR A 143 -17.28 18.58 -27.55
CA THR A 143 -17.73 17.29 -28.07
C THR A 143 -18.91 17.50 -29.04
N THR A 144 -19.00 16.68 -30.06
CA THR A 144 -20.13 16.68 -31.01
C THR A 144 -21.03 15.44 -30.86
N GLY A 145 -20.70 14.59 -29.88
CA GLY A 145 -21.45 13.41 -29.51
C GLY A 145 -20.97 12.83 -28.19
N THR A 146 -21.58 11.73 -27.77
CA THR A 146 -21.20 10.99 -26.55
C THR A 146 -19.85 10.32 -26.73
N GLY A 147 -19.02 10.35 -25.71
CA GLY A 147 -17.74 9.66 -25.70
C GLY A 147 -17.87 8.18 -25.38
N ASP A 148 -17.00 7.38 -25.97
CA ASP A 148 -16.84 5.95 -25.72
C ASP A 148 -15.73 5.69 -24.71
N ALA A 149 -16.02 4.88 -23.68
CA ALA A 149 -15.00 4.35 -22.79
C ALA A 149 -14.18 3.27 -23.53
N LYS A 150 -12.86 3.37 -23.44
CA LYS A 150 -11.94 2.43 -24.07
C LYS A 150 -10.93 1.91 -23.05
N PHE A 151 -10.75 0.59 -23.04
CA PHE A 151 -9.73 -0.02 -22.17
C PHE A 151 -8.33 0.44 -22.56
N TYR A 152 -7.43 0.42 -21.58
CA TYR A 152 -6.04 0.84 -21.79
C TYR A 152 -5.40 0.15 -23.02
N SER A 153 -5.59 -1.16 -23.14
CA SER A 153 -5.05 -1.95 -24.26
C SER A 153 -5.49 -1.45 -25.62
N GLU A 154 -6.72 -0.96 -25.74
CA GLU A 154 -7.30 -0.44 -26.97
C GLU A 154 -6.82 1.00 -27.23
N ILE A 155 -6.99 1.90 -26.26
CA ILE A 155 -6.74 3.32 -26.44
C ILE A 155 -5.24 3.62 -26.63
N GLU A 156 -4.34 2.86 -25.99
CA GLU A 156 -2.91 2.95 -26.22
C GLU A 156 -2.53 2.55 -27.65
N GLY A 157 -3.17 1.51 -28.19
CA GLY A 157 -3.00 1.10 -29.59
C GLY A 157 -3.46 2.16 -30.59
N LEU A 158 -4.59 2.83 -30.32
CA LEU A 158 -5.08 3.96 -31.11
C LEU A 158 -4.11 5.16 -31.03
N ALA A 159 -3.65 5.49 -29.84
CA ALA A 159 -2.67 6.56 -29.65
C ALA A 159 -1.34 6.32 -30.40
N GLN A 160 -0.88 5.07 -30.42
CA GLN A 160 0.30 4.70 -31.22
C GLN A 160 0.03 4.83 -32.74
N SER A 161 -1.17 4.52 -33.18
CA SER A 161 -1.53 4.57 -34.62
C SER A 161 -1.74 5.98 -35.14
N TYR A 162 -2.34 6.87 -34.32
CA TYR A 162 -2.68 8.24 -34.70
C TYR A 162 -1.65 9.30 -34.29
N GLY A 163 -0.68 8.91 -33.46
CA GLY A 163 0.35 9.81 -32.92
C GLY A 163 -0.02 10.34 -31.54
N LYS A 164 0.65 9.77 -30.54
CA LYS A 164 0.52 10.17 -29.13
C LYS A 164 0.99 11.61 -28.93
N LEU A 165 0.18 12.42 -28.30
CA LEU A 165 0.43 13.79 -27.88
C LEU A 165 0.46 13.86 -26.36
N TRP A 166 1.02 14.93 -25.82
CA TRP A 166 1.10 15.20 -24.39
C TRP A 166 0.43 16.51 -24.02
N HIS A 167 -0.49 16.50 -23.08
CA HIS A 167 -1.11 17.70 -22.55
C HIS A 167 -0.40 18.17 -21.29
N GLN A 168 0.44 19.20 -21.43
CA GLN A 168 1.35 19.66 -20.37
C GLN A 168 0.63 20.11 -19.10
N SER A 169 -0.55 20.74 -19.22
CA SER A 169 -1.28 21.26 -18.06
C SER A 169 -1.87 20.15 -17.18
N SER A 170 -2.44 19.10 -17.78
CA SER A 170 -3.02 17.98 -17.05
C SER A 170 -2.05 16.82 -16.78
N GLN A 171 -0.87 16.86 -17.41
CA GLN A 171 0.13 15.78 -17.34
C GLN A 171 -0.44 14.43 -17.83
N THR A 172 -1.17 14.46 -18.97
CA THR A 172 -1.83 13.27 -19.53
C THR A 172 -1.57 13.12 -21.01
N PRO A 173 -1.48 11.89 -21.53
CA PRO A 173 -1.42 11.61 -22.95
C PRO A 173 -2.81 11.75 -23.59
N TRP A 174 -2.80 12.08 -24.84
CA TRP A 174 -3.98 12.14 -25.71
C TRP A 174 -3.60 11.96 -27.15
N TYR A 175 -4.58 11.79 -28.02
CA TYR A 175 -4.42 11.76 -29.48
C TYR A 175 -5.63 12.38 -30.16
N ASN A 176 -5.50 12.71 -31.45
CA ASN A 176 -6.59 13.13 -32.30
C ASN A 176 -6.41 12.59 -33.71
N TYR A 177 -7.52 12.45 -34.43
CA TYR A 177 -7.53 12.08 -35.83
C TYR A 177 -8.79 12.57 -36.51
N ASP A 178 -8.75 12.71 -37.85
CA ASP A 178 -9.91 13.03 -38.70
C ASP A 178 -10.39 11.76 -39.43
N ASN A 179 -11.64 11.40 -39.18
CA ASN A 179 -12.33 10.34 -39.86
C ASN A 179 -13.78 10.77 -40.14
N ASN A 180 -13.95 11.61 -41.18
CA ASN A 180 -15.20 12.33 -41.45
C ASN A 180 -15.68 13.21 -40.29
N GLY A 181 -14.75 13.79 -39.60
CA GLY A 181 -14.91 14.60 -38.39
C GLY A 181 -13.80 14.29 -37.38
N TRP A 182 -13.43 15.29 -36.59
CA TRP A 182 -12.38 15.15 -35.58
C TRP A 182 -12.82 14.19 -34.45
N ASN A 183 -11.87 13.41 -33.99
CA ASN A 183 -12.00 12.56 -32.80
C ASN A 183 -10.81 12.84 -31.88
N GLN A 184 -11.03 12.74 -30.58
CA GLN A 184 -9.97 12.85 -29.57
C GLN A 184 -10.09 11.76 -28.53
N GLY A 185 -8.98 11.06 -28.27
CA GLY A 185 -8.85 10.10 -27.17
C GLY A 185 -7.95 10.63 -26.07
N TRP A 186 -8.39 10.49 -24.82
CA TRP A 186 -7.67 10.91 -23.62
C TRP A 186 -7.63 9.77 -22.62
N TYR A 187 -6.46 9.49 -22.05
CA TYR A 187 -6.25 8.33 -21.20
C TYR A 187 -5.03 8.53 -20.28
N ASP A 188 -4.61 7.48 -19.60
CA ASP A 188 -3.35 7.44 -18.84
C ASP A 188 -2.43 6.36 -19.39
N ASP A 189 -1.15 6.69 -19.56
CA ASP A 189 -0.09 5.76 -19.92
C ASP A 189 0.90 5.59 -18.75
N SER A 190 1.93 4.78 -18.96
CA SER A 190 2.96 4.56 -17.94
C SER A 190 3.64 5.85 -17.46
N LEU A 191 3.78 6.88 -18.31
CA LEU A 191 4.37 8.15 -17.91
C LEU A 191 3.42 8.94 -16.99
N SER A 192 2.17 9.14 -17.41
CA SER A 192 1.19 9.88 -16.60
C SER A 192 0.87 9.16 -15.29
N LEU A 193 0.78 7.82 -15.30
CA LEU A 193 0.60 7.02 -14.10
C LEU A 193 1.82 7.10 -13.17
N SER A 194 3.05 7.10 -13.72
CA SER A 194 4.26 7.29 -12.92
C SER A 194 4.21 8.59 -12.10
N LEU A 195 3.78 9.69 -12.71
CA LEU A 195 3.64 10.97 -12.02
C LEU A 195 2.57 10.92 -10.92
N LYS A 196 1.47 10.20 -11.13
CA LYS A 196 0.41 10.01 -10.13
C LYS A 196 0.86 9.11 -8.98
N TYR A 197 1.65 8.08 -9.27
CA TYR A 197 2.22 7.21 -8.24
C TYR A 197 3.25 7.98 -7.39
N ASP A 198 4.11 8.78 -8.01
CA ASP A 198 5.03 9.67 -7.29
C ASP A 198 4.26 10.68 -6.43
N PHE A 199 3.16 11.21 -6.94
CA PHE A 199 2.29 12.12 -6.18
C PHE A 199 1.65 11.43 -4.97
N ALA A 200 1.21 10.18 -5.10
CA ALA A 200 0.67 9.40 -3.97
C ALA A 200 1.76 9.13 -2.92
N LEU A 201 2.96 8.73 -3.34
CA LEU A 201 4.11 8.51 -2.46
C LEU A 201 4.54 9.80 -1.75
N PHE A 202 4.61 10.93 -2.49
CA PHE A 202 5.00 12.23 -1.93
C PHE A 202 4.04 12.74 -0.85
N ASN A 203 2.76 12.38 -0.93
CA ASN A 203 1.74 12.76 0.05
C ASN A 203 1.53 11.69 1.13
N ASP A 204 2.38 10.68 1.23
CA ASP A 204 2.32 9.59 2.20
C ASP A 204 0.94 8.88 2.21
N LEU A 205 0.30 8.77 1.04
CA LEU A 205 -0.98 8.08 0.94
C LEU A 205 -0.80 6.58 1.25
N LYS A 206 -1.86 5.92 1.70
CA LYS A 206 -1.87 4.47 1.96
C LYS A 206 -1.39 3.66 0.74
N GLY A 207 -1.65 4.16 -0.45
CA GLY A 207 -1.21 3.55 -1.70
C GLY A 207 -2.03 4.02 -2.89
N ILE A 208 -1.96 3.25 -3.96
CA ILE A 208 -2.76 3.45 -5.15
C ILE A 208 -3.71 2.27 -5.36
N GLY A 209 -4.77 2.51 -6.12
CA GLY A 209 -5.66 1.46 -6.59
C GLY A 209 -5.90 1.60 -8.09
N ILE A 210 -6.42 0.57 -8.70
CA ILE A 210 -6.61 0.49 -10.14
C ILE A 210 -8.06 0.19 -10.49
N TRP A 211 -8.64 0.94 -11.42
CA TRP A 211 -9.89 0.60 -12.05
C TRP A 211 -9.70 0.43 -13.57
N ALA A 212 -9.78 -0.80 -14.11
CA ALA A 212 -9.90 -2.02 -13.36
C ALA A 212 -8.90 -3.06 -13.86
N LEU A 213 -8.70 -4.10 -13.08
CA LEU A 213 -7.86 -5.25 -13.45
C LEU A 213 -8.34 -5.87 -14.77
N GLY A 214 -7.39 -6.24 -15.64
CA GLY A 214 -7.66 -6.84 -16.93
C GLY A 214 -7.92 -5.84 -18.09
N TYR A 215 -8.02 -4.54 -17.81
CA TYR A 215 -8.19 -3.51 -18.83
C TYR A 215 -6.91 -3.25 -19.65
N ASP A 216 -5.80 -3.75 -19.17
CA ASP A 216 -4.49 -3.77 -19.85
C ASP A 216 -4.36 -4.91 -20.87
N ALA A 217 -5.23 -5.94 -20.84
CA ALA A 217 -5.24 -7.11 -21.70
C ALA A 217 -3.86 -7.79 -21.85
N GLY A 218 -3.12 -7.88 -20.75
CA GLY A 218 -1.80 -8.53 -20.69
C GLY A 218 -0.63 -7.67 -21.17
N ARG A 219 -0.81 -6.38 -21.33
CA ARG A 219 0.29 -5.43 -21.52
C ARG A 219 1.05 -5.26 -20.22
N THR A 220 2.37 -5.40 -20.25
CA THR A 220 3.19 -5.48 -19.03
C THR A 220 3.66 -4.13 -18.51
N GLU A 221 3.71 -3.10 -19.36
CA GLU A 221 4.32 -1.81 -19.04
C GLU A 221 3.71 -1.11 -17.80
N LEU A 222 2.42 -1.35 -17.49
CA LEU A 222 1.79 -0.77 -16.31
C LEU A 222 2.11 -1.57 -15.05
N TRP A 223 2.29 -2.89 -15.18
CA TRP A 223 2.74 -3.76 -14.10
C TRP A 223 4.22 -3.56 -13.78
N ASP A 224 5.04 -3.39 -14.82
CA ASP A 224 6.46 -3.07 -14.67
C ASP A 224 6.63 -1.73 -13.93
N LEU A 225 5.76 -0.75 -14.23
CA LEU A 225 5.73 0.53 -13.52
C LEU A 225 5.32 0.36 -12.05
N LEU A 226 4.26 -0.42 -11.76
CA LEU A 226 3.85 -0.71 -10.39
C LEU A 226 4.98 -1.35 -9.60
N TYR A 227 5.64 -2.34 -10.19
CA TYR A 227 6.78 -2.99 -9.56
C TYR A 227 7.95 -2.02 -9.32
N ALA A 228 8.24 -1.14 -10.27
CA ALA A 228 9.29 -0.13 -10.13
C ALA A 228 9.00 0.91 -9.04
N LYS A 229 7.72 1.22 -8.77
CA LYS A 229 7.33 2.24 -7.79
C LYS A 229 7.06 1.68 -6.39
N PHE A 230 6.50 0.48 -6.30
CA PHE A 230 5.99 -0.09 -5.06
C PHE A 230 6.54 -1.49 -4.78
N GLY A 231 7.25 -2.08 -5.75
CA GLY A 231 7.90 -3.39 -5.57
C GLY A 231 9.13 -3.29 -4.68
N GLU A 232 9.52 -4.42 -4.17
CA GLU A 232 10.75 -4.55 -3.38
C GLU A 232 11.97 -4.34 -4.30
N SER A 233 12.79 -3.35 -3.99
CA SER A 233 13.91 -2.94 -4.85
C SER A 233 15.25 -3.60 -4.50
N ALA A 234 15.36 -4.25 -3.34
CA ALA A 234 16.56 -4.93 -2.85
C ALA A 234 16.20 -5.97 -1.78
N PRO A 235 17.07 -6.97 -1.52
CA PRO A 235 16.98 -7.77 -0.32
C PRO A 235 16.94 -6.87 0.92
N PRO A 236 16.30 -7.31 2.03
CA PRO A 236 16.19 -6.48 3.22
C PRO A 236 17.55 -6.18 3.84
N THR A 237 17.64 -5.02 4.48
CA THR A 237 18.77 -4.76 5.37
C THR A 237 18.68 -5.63 6.63
N LYS A 238 19.80 -5.79 7.33
CA LYS A 238 19.85 -6.54 8.59
C LYS A 238 19.04 -5.79 9.67
N PRO A 239 18.13 -6.46 10.41
CA PRO A 239 17.50 -5.87 11.59
C PRO A 239 18.55 -5.52 12.68
N SER A 240 18.23 -4.56 13.53
CA SER A 240 19.17 -4.10 14.57
C SER A 240 18.48 -3.92 15.93
N ARG A 241 19.26 -3.65 16.98
CA ARG A 241 18.77 -3.38 18.34
C ARG A 241 17.83 -4.45 18.87
N LEU A 242 18.22 -5.72 18.72
CA LEU A 242 17.46 -6.86 19.22
C LEU A 242 17.33 -6.81 20.74
N LEU A 243 16.10 -6.88 21.24
CA LEU A 243 15.75 -6.96 22.65
C LEU A 243 14.76 -8.10 22.87
N MET A 244 15.08 -8.98 23.82
CA MET A 244 14.19 -10.06 24.21
C MET A 244 13.73 -9.89 25.66
N LYS A 245 12.45 -10.12 25.90
CA LYS A 245 11.85 -10.02 27.22
C LYS A 245 10.98 -11.25 27.49
N ASN A 246 11.26 -11.92 28.60
CA ASN A 246 10.34 -12.91 29.17
C ASN A 246 9.06 -12.20 29.64
N ILE A 247 7.89 -12.69 29.23
CA ILE A 247 6.58 -12.12 29.59
C ILE A 247 5.72 -13.11 30.41
N GLY A 248 6.32 -14.25 30.81
CA GLY A 248 5.67 -15.27 31.64
C GLY A 248 4.94 -16.33 30.82
N GLY A 249 4.56 -17.43 31.48
CA GLY A 249 3.74 -18.50 30.89
C GLY A 249 4.35 -19.14 29.65
N GLY A 250 5.66 -19.37 29.63
CA GLY A 250 6.34 -19.92 28.46
C GLY A 250 6.36 -19.00 27.25
N SER A 251 6.24 -17.67 27.47
CA SER A 251 6.17 -16.70 26.38
C SER A 251 7.29 -15.67 26.45
N ILE A 252 7.79 -15.27 25.30
CA ILE A 252 8.78 -14.20 25.16
C ILE A 252 8.29 -13.15 24.17
N LYS A 253 8.65 -11.90 24.43
CA LYS A 253 8.47 -10.78 23.49
C LYS A 253 9.81 -10.40 22.91
N ILE A 254 9.87 -10.33 21.59
CA ILE A 254 11.05 -9.93 20.83
C ILE A 254 10.76 -8.56 20.21
N ASP A 255 11.56 -7.57 20.54
CA ASP A 255 11.51 -6.22 19.99
C ASP A 255 12.82 -5.90 19.30
N PHE A 256 12.78 -5.15 18.21
CA PHE A 256 13.96 -4.80 17.41
C PHE A 256 13.65 -3.63 16.48
N GLN A 257 14.69 -2.96 16.02
CA GLN A 257 14.54 -1.99 14.95
C GLN A 257 14.40 -2.74 13.63
N GLY A 258 13.31 -2.44 12.87
CA GLY A 258 13.04 -3.08 11.61
C GLY A 258 14.08 -2.78 10.53
N ALA A 259 14.06 -3.60 9.51
CA ALA A 259 14.91 -3.52 8.34
C ALA A 259 14.21 -2.78 7.20
N GLU A 260 14.96 -2.04 6.40
CA GLU A 260 14.46 -1.50 5.14
C GLU A 260 14.15 -2.65 4.17
N ASN A 261 13.14 -2.49 3.34
CA ASN A 261 12.66 -3.48 2.35
C ASN A 261 12.21 -4.82 2.95
N ALA A 262 11.92 -4.92 4.25
CA ALA A 262 11.43 -6.14 4.85
C ALA A 262 9.91 -6.25 4.72
N SER A 263 9.41 -7.35 4.16
CA SER A 263 8.00 -7.74 4.19
C SER A 263 7.67 -8.69 5.35
N GLU A 264 8.65 -9.45 5.80
CA GLU A 264 8.50 -10.40 6.91
C GLU A 264 9.82 -10.58 7.68
N TYR A 265 9.73 -11.15 8.88
CA TYR A 265 10.86 -11.44 9.75
C TYR A 265 10.88 -12.91 10.13
N ILE A 266 12.05 -13.52 10.02
CA ILE A 266 12.29 -14.92 10.38
C ILE A 266 12.92 -14.95 11.76
N VAL A 267 12.30 -15.62 12.72
CA VAL A 267 12.92 -15.93 14.00
C VAL A 267 13.69 -17.24 13.83
N LEU A 268 14.98 -17.15 14.05
CA LEU A 268 15.92 -18.27 13.93
C LEU A 268 16.34 -18.76 15.32
N ARG A 269 16.33 -20.08 15.54
CA ARG A 269 16.84 -20.74 16.73
C ARG A 269 18.19 -21.38 16.40
N GLY A 270 19.18 -21.11 17.22
CA GLY A 270 20.50 -21.72 17.11
C GLY A 270 20.89 -22.50 18.35
N THR A 271 22.02 -23.18 18.26
CA THR A 271 22.70 -23.83 19.37
C THR A 271 24.05 -23.15 19.63
N LEU A 272 24.60 -23.33 20.83
CA LEU A 272 25.96 -22.83 21.16
C LEU A 272 27.08 -23.68 20.51
N GLU A 273 26.75 -24.73 19.77
CA GLU A 273 27.74 -25.55 19.10
C GLU A 273 28.32 -24.80 17.88
N VAL A 274 29.63 -24.94 17.68
CA VAL A 274 30.40 -24.17 16.69
C VAL A 274 29.94 -24.39 15.25
N ASP A 275 29.30 -25.52 14.97
CA ASP A 275 28.75 -25.92 13.65
C ASP A 275 27.22 -26.09 13.70
N GLY A 276 26.57 -25.62 14.76
CA GLY A 276 25.10 -25.71 14.91
C GLY A 276 24.39 -24.83 13.88
N GLY A 277 23.59 -25.46 13.02
CA GLY A 277 22.75 -24.76 12.05
C GLY A 277 21.69 -23.87 12.75
N LEU A 278 21.13 -22.94 12.00
CA LEU A 278 19.99 -22.14 12.43
C LEU A 278 18.69 -22.75 11.90
N ASP A 279 17.79 -23.09 12.80
CA ASP A 279 16.45 -23.56 12.45
C ASP A 279 15.44 -22.41 12.46
N THR A 280 14.50 -22.40 11.53
CA THR A 280 13.41 -21.44 11.54
C THR A 280 12.40 -21.81 12.62
N LEU A 281 12.26 -20.93 13.62
CA LEU A 281 11.25 -21.08 14.68
C LEU A 281 9.88 -20.54 14.24
N GLY A 282 9.85 -19.49 13.42
CA GLY A 282 8.63 -18.91 12.87
C GLY A 282 8.91 -17.73 11.93
N ILE A 283 7.89 -17.35 11.17
CA ILE A 283 7.91 -16.20 10.26
C ILE A 283 6.77 -15.26 10.69
N TYR A 284 7.04 -13.96 10.71
CA TYR A 284 6.16 -12.93 11.25
C TYR A 284 6.21 -11.68 10.37
N ASN A 285 5.09 -11.02 10.18
CA ASN A 285 4.97 -9.77 9.42
C ASN A 285 4.77 -8.54 10.31
N GLU A 286 4.63 -8.73 11.62
CA GLU A 286 4.42 -7.66 12.59
C GLU A 286 5.55 -7.57 13.63
N ARG A 287 5.69 -6.42 14.26
CA ARG A 287 6.61 -6.12 15.37
C ARG A 287 5.87 -5.41 16.49
N PRO A 288 6.17 -5.67 17.76
CA PRO A 288 7.05 -6.71 18.30
C PRO A 288 6.49 -8.13 18.10
N ILE A 289 7.39 -9.12 17.99
CA ILE A 289 7.01 -10.53 17.86
C ILE A 289 6.77 -11.13 19.24
N VAL A 290 5.72 -11.91 19.40
CA VAL A 290 5.47 -12.71 20.60
C VAL A 290 5.52 -14.19 20.23
N ILE A 291 6.41 -14.94 20.93
CA ILE A 291 6.49 -16.39 20.80
C ILE A 291 5.92 -17.02 22.07
N ASN A 292 4.98 -17.94 21.87
CA ASN A 292 4.29 -18.64 22.94
C ASN A 292 4.67 -20.12 22.96
N ASN A 293 4.26 -20.81 24.03
CA ASN A 293 4.42 -22.27 24.20
C ASN A 293 5.87 -22.76 24.21
N LEU A 294 6.79 -21.92 24.68
CA LEU A 294 8.17 -22.30 24.94
C LEU A 294 8.25 -23.05 26.27
N THR A 295 9.19 -23.99 26.36
CA THR A 295 9.45 -24.75 27.59
C THR A 295 10.08 -23.82 28.64
N GLU A 296 9.45 -23.68 29.79
CA GLU A 296 10.00 -22.90 30.90
C GLU A 296 11.30 -23.52 31.42
N GLY A 297 12.26 -22.66 31.72
CA GLY A 297 13.59 -23.06 32.18
C GLY A 297 14.57 -23.54 31.10
N GLU A 298 14.12 -23.73 29.88
CA GLU A 298 14.98 -24.02 28.73
C GLU A 298 15.59 -22.72 28.17
N THR A 299 16.87 -22.75 27.79
CA THR A 299 17.53 -21.61 27.16
C THR A 299 17.31 -21.65 25.65
N TYR A 300 16.72 -20.59 25.12
CA TYR A 300 16.54 -20.38 23.67
C TYR A 300 17.55 -19.36 23.17
N PHE A 301 18.34 -19.72 22.19
CA PHE A 301 19.26 -18.83 21.49
C PHE A 301 18.61 -18.40 20.18
N LEU A 302 18.25 -17.13 20.09
CA LEU A 302 17.45 -16.61 19.00
C LEU A 302 18.12 -15.43 18.30
N SER A 303 17.91 -15.35 16.99
CA SER A 303 18.27 -14.23 16.14
C SER A 303 17.13 -13.93 15.17
N ILE A 304 17.16 -12.76 14.55
CA ILE A 304 16.13 -12.30 13.59
C ILE A 304 16.81 -12.01 12.26
N ALA A 305 16.27 -12.56 11.19
CA ALA A 305 16.57 -12.14 9.82
C ALA A 305 15.33 -11.47 9.23
N ALA A 306 15.52 -10.47 8.40
CA ALA A 306 14.46 -9.89 7.59
C ALA A 306 14.37 -10.63 6.26
N LYS A 307 13.17 -10.69 5.65
CA LYS A 307 12.95 -11.36 4.37
C LYS A 307 11.99 -10.56 3.51
N ASN A 308 12.19 -10.66 2.19
CA ASN A 308 11.26 -10.22 1.15
C ASN A 308 11.32 -11.21 -0.03
N SER A 309 10.66 -10.89 -1.14
CA SER A 309 10.65 -11.75 -2.34
C SER A 309 12.02 -11.91 -3.00
N LEU A 310 12.94 -10.97 -2.76
CA LEU A 310 14.29 -10.97 -3.34
C LEU A 310 15.32 -11.72 -2.47
N GLY A 311 14.96 -12.09 -1.24
CA GLY A 311 15.84 -12.86 -0.36
C GLY A 311 15.72 -12.50 1.11
N SER A 312 16.67 -13.00 1.89
CA SER A 312 16.78 -12.75 3.33
C SER A 312 18.04 -11.97 3.66
N SER A 313 17.95 -11.13 4.70
CA SER A 313 19.13 -10.45 5.25
C SER A 313 20.02 -11.42 6.03
N GLU A 314 21.23 -10.97 6.37
CA GLU A 314 22.00 -11.57 7.45
C GLU A 314 21.18 -11.48 8.77
N PRO A 315 21.23 -12.52 9.62
CA PRO A 315 20.58 -12.48 10.92
C PRO A 315 21.24 -11.48 11.87
N THR A 316 20.50 -11.01 12.89
CA THR A 316 21.06 -10.27 14.01
C THR A 316 22.07 -11.10 14.77
N GLU A 317 22.73 -10.49 15.76
CA GLU A 317 23.41 -11.24 16.80
C GLU A 317 22.43 -12.20 17.48
N MET A 318 22.98 -13.32 17.98
CA MET A 318 22.18 -14.30 18.70
C MET A 318 22.14 -13.93 20.20
N LEU A 319 20.95 -13.81 20.74
CA LEU A 319 20.71 -13.57 22.16
C LEU A 319 20.11 -14.81 22.84
N GLY A 320 20.52 -15.06 24.08
CA GLY A 320 19.93 -16.09 24.94
C GLY A 320 18.75 -15.53 25.73
N VAL A 321 17.66 -16.30 25.81
CA VAL A 321 16.50 -16.00 26.66
C VAL A 321 15.98 -17.30 27.29
N VAL A 322 15.55 -17.20 28.56
CA VAL A 322 14.91 -18.31 29.28
C VAL A 322 13.48 -17.92 29.60
N PRO A 323 12.48 -18.58 29.03
CA PRO A 323 11.09 -18.41 29.43
C PRO A 323 10.89 -18.85 30.89
N SER A 324 10.23 -18.04 31.70
CA SER A 324 10.00 -18.35 33.11
C SER A 324 8.74 -17.64 33.60
N SER A 325 7.98 -18.29 34.47
CA SER A 325 6.87 -17.70 35.19
C SER A 325 7.34 -16.76 36.31
N ASP A 326 8.58 -16.90 36.76
CA ASP A 326 9.17 -16.06 37.81
C ASP A 326 9.68 -14.72 37.26
N GLN A 327 9.68 -13.70 38.08
CA GLN A 327 10.27 -12.42 37.71
C GLN A 327 11.78 -12.58 37.49
N VAL A 328 12.22 -12.27 36.28
CA VAL A 328 13.65 -12.33 35.90
C VAL A 328 14.42 -11.28 36.69
N LYS A 329 15.41 -11.74 37.46
CA LYS A 329 16.30 -10.88 38.27
C LYS A 329 17.64 -10.57 37.58
N PHE A 330 17.84 -11.06 36.34
CA PHE A 330 19.12 -10.94 35.64
C PHE A 330 18.96 -10.34 34.27
N LEU A 331 19.80 -9.38 33.94
CA LEU A 331 20.00 -8.87 32.60
C LEU A 331 21.28 -9.52 32.04
N ILE A 332 21.16 -10.32 30.98
CA ILE A 332 22.32 -10.79 30.24
C ILE A 332 22.59 -9.77 29.15
N VAL A 333 23.65 -9.05 29.24
CA VAL A 333 24.16 -8.17 28.19
C VAL A 333 25.16 -9.00 27.36
N ASN A 334 24.84 -9.29 26.10
CA ASN A 334 25.81 -9.84 25.18
C ASN A 334 26.79 -8.73 24.79
N GLY A 335 27.93 -8.67 25.43
CA GLY A 335 29.00 -7.69 25.17
C GLY A 335 29.98 -8.14 24.06
N PHE A 336 29.73 -9.29 23.43
CA PHE A 336 30.57 -9.78 22.34
C PHE A 336 29.97 -9.41 20.98
N ASP A 337 30.27 -8.20 20.52
CA ASP A 337 30.38 -8.04 19.08
C ASP A 337 31.54 -8.93 18.60
N ARG A 338 31.29 -9.79 17.64
CA ARG A 338 32.37 -10.43 16.91
C ARG A 338 33.09 -9.37 16.08
N VAL A 339 34.02 -8.73 16.71
CA VAL A 339 34.99 -7.89 16.03
C VAL A 339 35.74 -8.82 15.09
N SER A 340 35.75 -8.56 13.79
CA SER A 340 36.60 -9.30 12.85
C SER A 340 38.02 -9.32 13.41
N GLY A 341 38.78 -10.39 13.17
CA GLY A 341 40.15 -10.54 13.72
C GLY A 341 41.06 -9.33 13.47
N THR A 342 40.77 -8.52 12.44
CA THR A 342 41.50 -7.28 12.09
C THR A 342 41.08 -6.05 12.92
N SER A 343 39.92 -6.06 13.56
CA SER A 343 39.44 -4.96 14.43
C SER A 343 39.48 -5.32 15.91
N ASN A 344 39.99 -6.52 16.24
CA ASN A 344 40.10 -7.00 17.61
C ASN A 344 41.37 -6.41 18.25
N THR A 345 41.28 -5.21 18.85
CA THR A 345 42.37 -4.64 19.58
C THR A 345 42.38 -5.18 21.01
N PHE A 346 43.54 -5.47 21.54
CA PHE A 346 43.73 -6.02 22.88
C PHE A 346 43.15 -5.12 23.98
N ASP A 347 43.08 -3.82 23.75
CA ASP A 347 42.50 -2.83 24.67
C ASP A 347 40.97 -2.91 24.73
N PHE A 348 40.30 -3.27 23.66
CA PHE A 348 38.86 -3.47 23.65
C PHE A 348 38.42 -4.66 24.52
N ILE A 349 39.18 -5.76 24.45
CA ILE A 349 38.94 -6.95 25.29
C ILE A 349 39.17 -6.64 26.77
N ARG A 350 40.16 -5.82 27.13
CA ARG A 350 40.40 -5.39 28.51
C ARG A 350 39.32 -4.50 29.09
N GLN A 351 38.71 -3.65 28.29
CA GLN A 351 37.63 -2.77 28.76
C GLN A 351 36.35 -3.54 29.10
N HIS A 352 36.14 -4.70 28.49
CA HIS A 352 34.90 -5.48 28.67
C HIS A 352 35.09 -6.80 29.44
N GLY A 353 36.31 -7.22 29.69
CA GLY A 353 36.59 -8.54 30.29
C GLY A 353 37.27 -8.51 31.67
N SER A 354 37.46 -7.36 32.29
CA SER A 354 38.19 -7.24 33.58
C SER A 354 37.42 -6.51 34.65
N SER A 355 36.19 -6.85 34.85
CA SER A 355 35.50 -6.48 36.08
C SER A 355 34.79 -7.66 36.70
#